data_1985455d22e22f71b8ea85695c38140f
#
_entry.id   1985455d22e22f71b8ea85695c38140f
#
_cell.length_a   1.000
_cell.length_b   1.000
_cell.length_c   1.000
_cell.angle_alpha   90.00
_cell.angle_beta   90.00
_cell.angle_gamma   90.00
#
_symmetry.space_group_name_H-M   'P 1'
#
loop_
_entity.id
_entity.type
_entity.pdbx_description
1 polymer ?
#
loop_
_entity_poly.entity_id
_entity_poly.type
_entity_poly.pdbx_seq_one_letter_code
_entity_poly.pdbx_strand_id
1 'polypeptide(L)'
;MNVFVDTNIIIDVLDKREPFFVESGNVLSLGAEHKINLYATAMTFATCIYILRKPLGYKNAVGCINILKEYISVSPLTQLEFDKAFSEPCPDIEDMLQYHSAVSAECNVVVTRNGKHFPNNGIPVLTPKEFLNKYLTKLW
;
A
#
# COMPACT_ATOMS: atom_id res chain seq x y z
N MET A 1 13.23 -2.38 7.19
CA MET A 1 11.91 -3.03 7.17
C MET A 1 11.20 -2.66 5.88
N ASN A 2 10.70 -3.65 5.17
CA ASN A 2 9.94 -3.47 3.93
C ASN A 2 8.44 -3.51 4.25
N VAL A 3 7.73 -2.47 3.88
CA VAL A 3 6.29 -2.27 4.19
C VAL A 3 5.52 -2.09 2.90
N PHE A 4 4.57 -2.95 2.64
CA PHE A 4 3.66 -2.83 1.52
C PHE A 4 2.44 -2.00 1.94
N VAL A 5 2.04 -1.03 1.13
CA VAL A 5 0.85 -0.21 1.38
C VAL A 5 -0.22 -0.48 0.33
N ASP A 6 -1.45 -0.72 0.80
CA ASP A 6 -2.62 -0.87 -0.05
C ASP A 6 -3.02 0.49 -0.66
N THR A 7 -3.73 0.43 -1.76
CA THR A 7 -4.26 1.59 -2.50
C THR A 7 -5.00 2.58 -1.59
N ASN A 8 -5.81 2.09 -0.64
CA ASN A 8 -6.58 2.97 0.26
C ASN A 8 -5.69 3.86 1.14
N ILE A 9 -4.49 3.42 1.49
CA ILE A 9 -3.56 4.22 2.31
C ILE A 9 -3.11 5.47 1.54
N ILE A 10 -2.76 5.31 0.28
CA ILE A 10 -2.33 6.43 -0.56
C ILE A 10 -3.50 7.38 -0.83
N ILE A 11 -4.67 6.84 -1.17
CA ILE A 11 -5.86 7.66 -1.44
C ILE A 11 -6.28 8.45 -0.20
N ASP A 12 -6.23 7.84 0.99
CA ASP A 12 -6.55 8.52 2.25
C ASP A 12 -5.72 9.79 2.46
N VAL A 13 -4.44 9.72 2.10
CA VAL A 13 -3.52 10.86 2.25
C VAL A 13 -3.79 11.91 1.20
N LEU A 14 -3.87 11.51 -0.07
CA LEU A 14 -3.98 12.46 -1.19
C LEU A 14 -5.36 13.14 -1.26
N ASP A 15 -6.42 12.43 -0.85
CA ASP A 15 -7.79 12.94 -0.81
C ASP A 15 -8.19 13.43 0.60
N LYS A 16 -7.27 13.45 1.54
CA LYS A 16 -7.46 13.88 2.94
C LYS A 16 -8.70 13.27 3.60
N ARG A 17 -8.85 11.96 3.47
CA ARG A 17 -10.03 11.25 3.97
C ARG A 17 -10.02 11.13 5.49
N GLU A 18 -10.98 11.78 6.15
CA GLU A 18 -11.19 11.64 7.58
C GLU A 18 -11.93 10.33 7.91
N PRO A 19 -11.61 9.67 9.04
CA PRO A 19 -10.59 10.00 10.03
C PRO A 19 -9.22 9.35 9.74
N PHE A 20 -9.00 8.83 8.53
CA PHE A 20 -7.88 7.94 8.20
C PHE A 20 -6.59 8.65 7.83
N PHE A 21 -6.70 9.90 7.36
CA PHE A 21 -5.60 10.55 6.66
C PHE A 21 -4.39 10.82 7.56
N VAL A 22 -4.59 11.05 8.85
CA VAL A 22 -3.47 11.31 9.77
C VAL A 22 -2.61 10.06 9.98
N GLU A 23 -3.23 8.94 10.28
CA GLU A 23 -2.51 7.68 10.52
C GLU A 23 -1.86 7.15 9.24
N SER A 24 -2.60 7.16 8.14
CA SER A 24 -2.05 6.80 6.82
C SER A 24 -0.89 7.72 6.42
N GLY A 25 -1.03 9.02 6.68
CA GLY A 25 0.03 10.01 6.44
C GLY A 25 1.29 9.74 7.26
N ASN A 26 1.13 9.34 8.52
CA ASN A 26 2.26 8.99 9.37
C ASN A 26 3.03 7.77 8.83
N VAL A 27 2.33 6.78 8.30
CA VAL A 27 2.98 5.63 7.65
C VAL A 27 3.80 6.09 6.43
N LEU A 28 3.20 6.91 5.55
CA LEU A 28 3.93 7.41 4.36
C LEU A 28 5.11 8.30 4.75
N SER A 29 4.97 9.10 5.81
CA SER A 29 6.07 9.94 6.31
C SER A 29 7.29 9.14 6.73
N LEU A 30 7.09 7.96 7.35
CA LEU A 30 8.20 7.07 7.70
C LEU A 30 8.99 6.65 6.46
N GLY A 31 8.29 6.42 5.35
CA GLY A 31 8.95 6.13 4.07
C GLY A 31 9.72 7.32 3.51
N ALA A 32 9.09 8.50 3.52
CA ALA A 32 9.73 9.73 3.06
C ALA A 32 10.97 10.11 3.89
N GLU A 33 10.98 9.75 5.18
CA GLU A 33 12.12 9.93 6.09
C GLU A 33 13.13 8.78 6.02
N HIS A 34 12.96 7.83 5.11
CA HIS A 34 13.83 6.65 4.94
C HIS A 34 13.96 5.76 6.19
N LYS A 35 12.97 5.79 7.07
CA LYS A 35 12.91 4.93 8.26
C LYS A 35 12.41 3.53 7.94
N ILE A 36 11.59 3.42 6.89
CA ILE A 36 11.09 2.16 6.33
C ILE A 36 11.17 2.23 4.80
N ASN A 37 11.17 1.08 4.14
CA ASN A 37 11.08 0.98 2.69
C ASN A 37 9.63 0.71 2.30
N LEU A 38 8.99 1.63 1.60
CA LEU A 38 7.61 1.49 1.16
C LEU A 38 7.53 0.84 -0.22
N TYR A 39 6.55 -0.03 -0.40
CA TYR A 39 6.24 -0.71 -1.65
C TYR A 39 4.75 -0.63 -1.96
N ALA A 40 4.43 -0.53 -3.23
CA ALA A 40 3.08 -0.63 -3.77
C ALA A 40 3.17 -1.19 -5.20
N THR A 41 2.07 -1.70 -5.74
CA THR A 41 2.05 -2.17 -7.13
C THR A 41 1.89 -1.00 -8.10
N ALA A 42 2.32 -1.20 -9.36
CA ALA A 42 2.01 -0.26 -10.44
C ALA A 42 0.48 -0.11 -10.61
N MET A 43 -0.28 -1.18 -10.40
CA MET A 43 -1.75 -1.16 -10.41
C MET A 43 -2.29 -0.16 -9.37
N THR A 44 -1.72 -0.13 -8.16
CA THR A 44 -2.08 0.83 -7.10
C THR A 44 -1.93 2.26 -7.59
N PHE A 45 -0.80 2.60 -8.21
CA PHE A 45 -0.58 3.96 -8.70
C PHE A 45 -1.56 4.34 -9.81
N ALA A 46 -1.82 3.44 -10.75
CA ALA A 46 -2.81 3.67 -11.80
C ALA A 46 -4.21 3.87 -11.24
N THR A 47 -4.61 3.05 -10.26
CA THR A 47 -5.90 3.15 -9.58
C THR A 47 -6.02 4.47 -8.82
N CYS A 48 -4.97 4.90 -8.12
CA CYS A 48 -4.93 6.20 -7.43
C CYS A 48 -5.17 7.36 -8.41
N ILE A 49 -4.48 7.37 -9.55
CA ILE A 49 -4.68 8.41 -10.56
C ILE A 49 -6.12 8.39 -11.08
N TYR A 50 -6.66 7.22 -11.37
CA TYR A 50 -8.04 7.06 -11.85
C TYR A 50 -9.05 7.63 -10.85
N ILE A 51 -8.93 7.28 -9.58
CA ILE A 51 -9.86 7.75 -8.53
C ILE A 51 -9.67 9.24 -8.25
N LEU A 52 -8.44 9.71 -8.18
CA LEU A 52 -8.12 11.08 -7.77
C LEU A 52 -8.28 12.11 -8.90
N ARG A 53 -8.39 11.67 -10.16
CA ARG A 53 -8.58 12.57 -11.30
C ARG A 53 -9.83 13.45 -11.17
N LYS A 54 -10.88 12.95 -10.51
CA LYS A 54 -12.13 13.68 -10.33
C LYS A 54 -12.01 14.76 -9.26
N PRO A 55 -11.58 14.46 -8.01
CA PRO A 55 -11.42 15.52 -7.00
C PRO A 55 -10.22 16.45 -7.25
N LEU A 56 -9.12 15.98 -7.83
CA LEU A 56 -7.88 16.76 -7.97
C LEU A 56 -7.60 17.23 -9.40
N GLY A 57 -8.23 16.62 -10.40
CA GLY A 57 -7.82 16.74 -11.80
C GLY A 57 -6.70 15.78 -12.17
N TYR A 58 -6.68 15.32 -13.42
CA TYR A 58 -5.71 14.33 -13.90
C TYR A 58 -4.26 14.79 -13.71
N LYS A 59 -3.95 16.01 -14.12
CA LYS A 59 -2.59 16.57 -14.03
C LYS A 59 -2.08 16.62 -12.60
N ASN A 60 -2.93 17.06 -11.66
CA ASN A 60 -2.57 17.11 -10.25
C ASN A 60 -2.42 15.71 -9.66
N ALA A 61 -3.29 14.77 -10.01
CA ALA A 61 -3.18 13.39 -9.56
C ALA A 61 -1.86 12.75 -10.01
N VAL A 62 -1.47 12.93 -11.28
CA VAL A 62 -0.16 12.47 -11.78
C VAL A 62 0.97 13.15 -11.03
N GLY A 63 0.87 14.45 -10.77
CA GLY A 63 1.87 15.21 -10.02
C GLY A 63 2.08 14.65 -8.60
N CYS A 64 0.99 14.30 -7.91
CA CYS A 64 1.07 13.66 -6.58
C CYS A 64 1.79 12.31 -6.65
N ILE A 65 1.48 11.48 -7.63
CA ILE A 65 2.15 10.18 -7.79
C ILE A 65 3.64 10.36 -8.13
N ASN A 66 3.99 11.36 -8.92
CA ASN A 66 5.40 11.67 -9.20
C ASN A 66 6.19 12.00 -7.93
N ILE A 67 5.56 12.63 -6.94
CA ILE A 67 6.19 12.88 -5.64
C ILE A 67 6.32 11.57 -4.85
N LEU A 68 5.25 10.79 -4.76
CA LEU A 68 5.23 9.55 -3.98
C LEU A 68 6.24 8.52 -4.50
N LYS A 69 6.44 8.42 -5.80
CA LYS A 69 7.38 7.46 -6.38
C LYS A 69 8.85 7.71 -6.02
N GLU A 70 9.17 8.86 -5.44
CA GLU A 70 10.51 9.13 -4.92
C GLU A 70 10.86 8.26 -3.71
N TYR A 71 9.84 7.81 -2.96
CA TYR A 71 10.05 7.01 -1.75
C TYR A 71 9.14 5.78 -1.63
N ILE A 72 8.28 5.51 -2.62
CA ILE A 72 7.51 4.27 -2.71
C ILE A 72 7.98 3.52 -3.95
N SER A 73 8.58 2.36 -3.73
CA SER A 73 9.05 1.51 -4.82
C SER A 73 7.93 0.66 -5.38
N VAL A 74 8.00 0.35 -6.67
CA VAL A 74 7.04 -0.54 -7.32
C VAL A 74 7.43 -1.99 -7.02
N SER A 75 6.51 -2.74 -6.43
CA SER A 75 6.69 -4.17 -6.18
C SER A 75 6.32 -5.00 -7.42
N PRO A 76 6.85 -6.24 -7.54
CA PRO A 76 6.60 -7.07 -8.71
C PRO A 76 5.13 -7.45 -8.87
N LEU A 77 4.63 -7.37 -10.11
CA LEU A 77 3.30 -7.84 -10.49
C LEU A 77 3.39 -8.48 -11.89
N THR A 78 4.09 -9.61 -11.93
CA THR A 78 4.42 -10.34 -13.14
C THR A 78 3.53 -11.59 -13.29
N GLN A 79 3.82 -12.45 -14.24
CA GLN A 79 3.11 -13.73 -14.42
C GLN A 79 3.13 -14.57 -13.14
N LEU A 80 4.23 -14.53 -12.37
CA LEU A 80 4.36 -15.32 -11.13
C LEU A 80 3.27 -14.91 -10.11
N GLU A 81 3.15 -13.62 -9.81
CA GLU A 81 2.17 -13.11 -8.83
C GLU A 81 0.75 -13.32 -9.33
N PHE A 82 0.52 -13.10 -10.62
CA PHE A 82 -0.77 -13.37 -11.27
C PHE A 82 -1.18 -14.84 -11.09
N ASP A 83 -0.31 -15.79 -11.43
CA ASP A 83 -0.60 -17.22 -11.32
C ASP A 83 -0.88 -17.63 -9.86
N LYS A 84 -0.11 -17.10 -8.91
CA LYS A 84 -0.33 -17.37 -7.50
C LYS A 84 -1.67 -16.82 -7.00
N ALA A 85 -2.03 -15.60 -7.40
CA ALA A 85 -3.30 -14.99 -7.00
C ALA A 85 -4.50 -15.77 -7.52
N PHE A 86 -4.40 -16.35 -8.72
CA PHE A 86 -5.47 -17.12 -9.35
C PHE A 86 -5.43 -18.62 -9.06
N SER A 87 -4.45 -19.10 -8.27
CA SER A 87 -4.31 -20.54 -7.96
C SER A 87 -5.42 -21.09 -7.07
N GLU A 88 -6.06 -20.23 -6.27
CA GLU A 88 -7.14 -20.60 -5.37
C GLU A 88 -8.27 -19.57 -5.43
N PRO A 89 -9.53 -19.98 -5.18
CA PRO A 89 -10.63 -19.02 -5.04
C PRO A 89 -10.34 -18.04 -3.90
N CYS A 90 -10.66 -16.76 -4.13
CA CYS A 90 -10.46 -15.72 -3.12
C CYS A 90 -11.61 -14.71 -3.16
N PRO A 91 -11.89 -14.00 -2.05
CA PRO A 91 -12.97 -13.01 -2.01
C PRO A 91 -12.69 -11.75 -2.82
N ASP A 92 -11.41 -11.40 -3.03
CA ASP A 92 -11.00 -10.20 -3.76
C ASP A 92 -9.67 -10.44 -4.46
N ILE A 93 -9.71 -10.48 -5.79
CA ILE A 93 -8.51 -10.77 -6.60
C ILE A 93 -7.49 -9.62 -6.56
N GLU A 94 -7.94 -8.37 -6.47
CA GLU A 94 -7.03 -7.24 -6.36
C GLU A 94 -6.19 -7.35 -5.08
N ASP A 95 -6.81 -7.67 -3.95
CA ASP A 95 -6.12 -7.88 -2.69
C ASP A 95 -5.11 -9.04 -2.77
N MET A 96 -5.49 -10.12 -3.45
CA MET A 96 -4.58 -11.25 -3.64
C MET A 96 -3.40 -10.92 -4.54
N LEU A 97 -3.61 -10.15 -5.60
CA LEU A 97 -2.51 -9.67 -6.45
C LEU A 97 -1.55 -8.79 -5.63
N GLN A 98 -2.08 -7.88 -4.82
CA GLN A 98 -1.28 -7.04 -3.93
C GLN A 98 -0.50 -7.90 -2.92
N TYR A 99 -1.15 -8.89 -2.31
CA TYR A 99 -0.50 -9.77 -1.33
C TYR A 99 0.69 -10.52 -1.93
N HIS A 100 0.51 -11.15 -3.08
CA HIS A 100 1.59 -11.90 -3.73
C HIS A 100 2.70 -10.97 -4.25
N SER A 101 2.36 -9.76 -4.64
CA SER A 101 3.34 -8.73 -4.96
C SER A 101 4.18 -8.36 -3.73
N ALA A 102 3.54 -8.19 -2.58
CA ALA A 102 4.23 -7.92 -1.31
C ALA A 102 5.16 -9.06 -0.90
N VAL A 103 4.73 -10.31 -1.10
CA VAL A 103 5.57 -11.50 -0.84
C VAL A 103 6.81 -11.47 -1.75
N SER A 104 6.63 -11.23 -3.04
CA SER A 104 7.75 -11.17 -4.00
C SER A 104 8.72 -10.03 -3.71
N ALA A 105 8.24 -8.92 -3.15
CA ALA A 105 9.08 -7.80 -2.71
C ALA A 105 9.72 -8.03 -1.33
N GLU A 106 9.54 -9.21 -0.75
CA GLU A 106 10.06 -9.55 0.58
C GLU A 106 9.60 -8.56 1.65
N CYS A 107 8.34 -8.13 1.58
CA CYS A 107 7.76 -7.24 2.58
C CYS A 107 7.53 -7.96 3.90
N ASN A 108 7.78 -7.24 4.99
CA ASN A 108 7.60 -7.74 6.35
C ASN A 108 6.17 -7.57 6.85
N VAL A 109 5.41 -6.65 6.25
CA VAL A 109 4.06 -6.31 6.66
C VAL A 109 3.29 -5.67 5.50
N VAL A 110 1.99 -5.92 5.46
CA VAL A 110 1.03 -5.22 4.60
C VAL A 110 0.24 -4.25 5.46
N VAL A 111 0.18 -2.99 5.06
CA VAL A 111 -0.62 -1.96 5.74
C VAL A 111 -1.84 -1.63 4.89
N THR A 112 -3.02 -1.84 5.47
CA THR A 112 -4.31 -1.60 4.80
C THR A 112 -5.38 -1.25 5.84
N ARG A 113 -6.40 -0.48 5.45
CA ARG A 113 -7.57 -0.24 6.31
C ARG A 113 -8.54 -1.40 6.30
N ASN A 114 -8.46 -2.29 5.32
CA ASN A 114 -9.43 -3.35 5.10
C ASN A 114 -8.73 -4.68 4.82
N GLY A 115 -8.18 -5.28 5.86
CA GLY A 115 -7.36 -6.49 5.76
C GLY A 115 -8.13 -7.80 5.68
N LYS A 116 -9.46 -7.81 5.75
CA LYS A 116 -10.25 -9.05 5.85
C LYS A 116 -10.13 -9.98 4.64
N HIS A 117 -9.80 -9.45 3.46
CA HIS A 117 -9.64 -10.24 2.25
C HIS A 117 -8.19 -10.70 2.00
N PHE A 118 -7.27 -10.26 2.85
CA PHE A 118 -5.87 -10.71 2.79
C PHE A 118 -5.70 -12.02 3.55
N PRO A 119 -4.75 -12.90 3.15
CA PRO A 119 -4.43 -14.10 3.92
C PRO A 119 -4.00 -13.76 5.35
N ASN A 120 -4.40 -14.57 6.33
CA ASN A 120 -4.09 -14.36 7.74
C ASN A 120 -2.95 -15.25 8.27
N ASN A 121 -2.37 -16.07 7.41
CA ASN A 121 -1.35 -17.07 7.77
C ASN A 121 0.03 -16.82 7.13
N GLY A 122 0.24 -15.65 6.58
CA GLY A 122 1.49 -15.26 5.92
C GLY A 122 2.07 -13.98 6.50
N ILE A 123 2.34 -13.01 5.63
CA ILE A 123 2.82 -11.69 6.06
C ILE A 123 1.75 -11.04 6.96
N PRO A 124 2.12 -10.47 8.12
CA PRO A 124 1.17 -9.72 8.94
C PRO A 124 0.45 -8.63 8.16
N VAL A 125 -0.85 -8.51 8.35
CA VAL A 125 -1.70 -7.51 7.71
C VAL A 125 -2.27 -6.62 8.80
N LEU A 126 -1.90 -5.35 8.80
CA LEU A 126 -2.20 -4.40 9.88
C LEU A 126 -2.85 -3.13 9.34
N THR A 127 -3.69 -2.52 10.15
CA THR A 127 -4.14 -1.15 9.90
C THR A 127 -2.98 -0.16 10.14
N PRO A 128 -3.05 1.09 9.61
CA PRO A 128 -2.04 2.10 9.92
C PRO A 128 -1.83 2.28 11.42
N LYS A 129 -2.91 2.33 12.21
CA LYS A 129 -2.84 2.47 13.65
C LYS A 129 -2.13 1.29 14.33
N GLU A 130 -2.51 0.07 13.97
CA GLU A 130 -1.86 -1.15 14.50
C GLU A 130 -0.38 -1.19 14.13
N PHE A 131 -0.05 -0.85 12.89
CA PHE A 131 1.33 -0.77 12.44
C PHE A 131 2.13 0.25 13.25
N LEU A 132 1.62 1.47 13.38
CA LEU A 132 2.29 2.54 14.12
C LEU A 132 2.50 2.15 15.59
N ASN A 133 1.49 1.59 16.24
CA ASN A 133 1.59 1.16 17.64
C ASN A 133 2.60 0.03 17.82
N LYS A 134 2.63 -0.94 16.90
CA LYS A 134 3.47 -2.13 17.05
C LYS A 134 4.93 -1.88 16.64
N TYR A 135 5.15 -1.06 15.62
CA TYR A 135 6.47 -0.92 14.99
C TYR A 135 7.21 0.37 15.32
N LEU A 136 6.53 1.48 15.65
CA LEU A 136 7.20 2.73 16.00
C LEU A 136 8.11 2.58 17.21
N THR A 137 7.70 1.82 18.20
CA THR A 137 8.51 1.56 19.40
C THR A 137 9.79 0.75 19.10
N LYS A 138 9.83 0.04 17.98
CA LYS A 138 10.97 -0.76 17.53
C LYS A 138 11.90 -0.01 16.56
N LEU A 139 11.42 1.09 15.99
CA LEU A 139 12.17 1.89 15.02
C LEU A 139 12.99 3.01 15.68
N TRP A 140 12.70 3.29 16.93
CA TRP A 140 13.38 4.27 17.77
C TRP A 140 14.22 3.59 18.85
#